data_75a38f9fd05af319446e933105fca48f
#
_entry.id   75a38f9fd05af319446e933105fca48f
#
_cell.length_a   1.000
_cell.length_b   1.000
_cell.length_c   1.000
_cell.angle_alpha   90.00
_cell.angle_beta   90.00
_cell.angle_gamma   90.00
#
_symmetry.space_group_name_H-M   'P 1'
#
loop_
_entity.id
_entity.type
_entity.pdbx_description
1 polymer ?
#
loop_
_entity_poly.entity_id
_entity_poly.type
_entity_poly.pdbx_seq_one_letter_code
_entity_poly.pdbx_strand_id
1 'polypeptide(L)'
;MDMDEYKQKIREHRLKILKRTLVTALIVFVIIAGLFLFLALRHYEDFDVNSTVERSDTAATIFEEFQGNILKYSNDGALYTDTYNERIWNQTYEMAKPTIDMCEDYLVIYDKKGTQIYIMTSQGLVSNIETTMTIEQVSIAAPVSYTHLTLPTK
;
A
#
# COMPACT_ATOMS: atom_id res chain seq x y z
N MET A 1 36.72 -67.51 28.56
CA MET A 1 36.14 -66.17 28.28
C MET A 1 35.13 -66.38 27.19
N ASP A 2 33.84 -66.46 27.60
CA ASP A 2 32.81 -66.97 26.73
C ASP A 2 32.45 -65.92 25.62
N MET A 3 32.35 -66.44 24.41
CA MET A 3 32.04 -65.62 23.20
C MET A 3 30.71 -64.89 23.32
N ASP A 4 29.81 -65.35 24.15
CA ASP A 4 28.51 -64.77 24.40
C ASP A 4 28.54 -63.53 25.33
N GLU A 5 29.45 -63.54 26.31
CA GLU A 5 29.68 -62.40 27.20
C GLU A 5 30.32 -61.23 26.47
N TYR A 6 31.19 -61.49 25.50
CA TYR A 6 31.78 -60.45 24.65
C TYR A 6 30.74 -59.80 23.70
N LYS A 7 29.87 -60.64 23.18
CA LYS A 7 28.76 -60.14 22.33
C LYS A 7 27.72 -59.27 23.08
N GLN A 8 27.47 -59.62 24.35
CA GLN A 8 26.60 -58.83 25.22
C GLN A 8 27.23 -57.48 25.57
N LYS A 9 28.48 -57.39 25.93
CA LYS A 9 29.19 -56.14 26.19
C LYS A 9 29.23 -55.22 24.99
N ILE A 10 29.44 -55.75 23.80
CA ILE A 10 29.38 -54.98 22.53
C ILE A 10 27.98 -54.44 22.28
N ARG A 11 26.93 -55.21 22.52
CA ARG A 11 25.53 -54.80 22.33
C ARG A 11 25.14 -53.67 23.30
N GLU A 12 25.52 -53.81 24.57
CA GLU A 12 25.28 -52.78 25.57
C GLU A 12 26.03 -51.48 25.28
N HIS A 13 27.27 -51.59 24.80
CA HIS A 13 28.05 -50.43 24.41
C HIS A 13 27.45 -49.70 23.20
N ARG A 14 27.03 -50.45 22.18
CA ARG A 14 26.32 -49.89 21.01
C ARG A 14 24.99 -49.26 21.40
N LEU A 15 24.23 -49.85 22.31
CA LEU A 15 22.97 -49.28 22.79
C LEU A 15 23.21 -47.99 23.61
N LYS A 16 24.28 -47.92 24.41
CA LYS A 16 24.65 -46.67 25.13
C LYS A 16 25.06 -45.56 24.17
N ILE A 17 25.84 -45.88 23.14
CA ILE A 17 26.22 -44.92 22.12
C ILE A 17 24.95 -44.46 21.34
N LEU A 18 24.10 -45.39 20.91
CA LEU A 18 22.89 -45.08 20.18
C LEU A 18 21.95 -44.19 21.01
N LYS A 19 21.77 -44.47 22.30
CA LYS A 19 20.99 -43.61 23.19
C LYS A 19 21.59 -42.21 23.33
N ARG A 20 22.93 -42.10 23.48
CA ARG A 20 23.60 -40.79 23.54
C ARG A 20 23.44 -39.99 22.25
N THR A 21 23.65 -40.62 21.10
CA THR A 21 23.48 -39.94 19.81
C THR A 21 22.05 -39.54 19.55
N LEU A 22 21.06 -40.34 19.97
CA LEU A 22 19.65 -40.01 19.83
C LEU A 22 19.23 -38.84 20.72
N VAL A 23 19.76 -38.80 21.97
CA VAL A 23 19.50 -37.68 22.89
C VAL A 23 20.15 -36.38 22.37
N THR A 24 21.39 -36.44 21.89
CA THR A 24 22.04 -35.25 21.31
C THR A 24 21.33 -34.75 20.05
N ALA A 25 20.90 -35.66 19.18
CA ALA A 25 20.13 -35.33 18.00
C ALA A 25 18.78 -34.65 18.35
N LEU A 26 18.11 -35.16 19.39
CA LEU A 26 16.84 -34.57 19.86
C LEU A 26 17.05 -33.18 20.45
N ILE A 27 18.12 -32.95 21.21
CA ILE A 27 18.45 -31.61 21.74
C ILE A 27 18.71 -30.63 20.60
N VAL A 28 19.52 -31.03 19.62
CA VAL A 28 19.80 -30.19 18.44
C VAL A 28 18.52 -29.87 17.67
N PHE A 29 17.64 -30.86 17.49
CA PHE A 29 16.36 -30.65 16.81
C PHE A 29 15.46 -29.65 17.57
N VAL A 30 15.37 -29.73 18.89
CA VAL A 30 14.60 -28.80 19.73
C VAL A 30 15.16 -27.36 19.62
N ILE A 31 16.50 -27.22 19.61
CA ILE A 31 17.14 -25.90 19.45
C ILE A 31 16.83 -25.31 18.09
N ILE A 32 16.93 -26.09 17.01
CA ILE A 32 16.64 -25.63 15.64
C ILE A 32 15.15 -25.28 15.49
N ALA A 33 14.26 -26.13 16.02
CA ALA A 33 12.82 -25.87 15.99
C ALA A 33 12.45 -24.63 16.81
N GLY A 34 13.05 -24.44 17.97
CA GLY A 34 12.86 -23.23 18.79
C GLY A 34 13.35 -21.96 18.09
N LEU A 35 14.52 -22.02 17.44
CA LEU A 35 15.05 -20.91 16.66
C LEU A 35 14.14 -20.58 15.46
N PHE A 36 13.67 -21.62 14.77
CA PHE A 36 12.74 -21.44 13.64
C PHE A 36 11.42 -20.82 14.10
N LEU A 37 10.86 -21.31 15.21
CA LEU A 37 9.63 -20.74 15.78
C LEU A 37 9.85 -19.29 16.24
N PHE A 38 10.98 -19.00 16.87
CA PHE A 38 11.33 -17.64 17.29
C PHE A 38 11.43 -16.67 16.10
N LEU A 39 12.06 -17.11 15.01
CA LEU A 39 12.16 -16.29 13.79
C LEU A 39 10.81 -16.15 13.07
N ALA A 40 10.00 -17.22 13.04
CA ALA A 40 8.68 -17.21 12.41
C ALA A 40 7.65 -16.39 13.20
N LEU A 41 7.75 -16.38 14.53
CA LEU A 41 6.86 -15.59 15.41
C LEU A 41 7.38 -14.17 15.65
N ARG A 42 8.59 -13.85 15.20
CA ARG A 42 9.10 -12.50 15.23
C ARG A 42 8.30 -11.67 14.22
N HIS A 43 7.15 -11.18 14.65
CA HIS A 43 6.38 -10.21 13.90
C HIS A 43 7.27 -8.99 13.67
N TYR A 44 7.48 -8.66 12.41
CA TYR A 44 8.10 -7.41 12.02
C TYR A 44 7.08 -6.29 12.30
N GLU A 45 7.02 -5.82 13.53
CA GLU A 45 6.25 -4.63 13.90
C GLU A 45 7.12 -3.35 13.88
N ASP A 46 8.40 -3.48 13.55
CA ASP A 46 9.28 -2.32 13.42
C ASP A 46 9.22 -1.79 11.99
N PHE A 47 8.37 -0.79 11.78
CA PHE A 47 8.55 0.16 10.68
C PHE A 47 9.43 1.30 11.23
N ASP A 48 10.58 1.47 10.65
CA ASP A 48 11.42 2.64 10.88
C ASP A 48 10.72 3.85 10.27
N VAL A 49 10.28 4.78 11.13
CA VAL A 49 9.78 6.09 10.70
C VAL A 49 10.98 6.93 10.25
N ASN A 50 11.32 6.84 8.97
CA ASN A 50 12.44 7.57 8.39
C ASN A 50 12.25 9.10 8.38
N SER A 51 11.00 9.56 8.37
CA SER A 51 10.68 10.98 8.48
C SER A 51 9.25 11.17 8.99
N THR A 52 9.06 12.18 9.82
CA THR A 52 7.73 12.62 10.23
C THR A 52 7.55 14.04 9.69
N VAL A 53 6.57 14.22 8.79
CA VAL A 53 6.20 15.54 8.28
C VAL A 53 4.90 15.96 8.95
N GLU A 54 4.86 17.18 9.49
CA GLU A 54 3.61 17.75 10.01
C GLU A 54 2.58 17.82 8.89
N ARG A 55 1.42 17.22 9.14
CA ARG A 55 0.28 17.26 8.21
C ARG A 55 -0.54 18.51 8.46
N SER A 56 -0.65 19.35 7.45
CA SER A 56 -1.59 20.47 7.42
C SER A 56 -2.98 20.08 6.88
N ASP A 57 -3.21 18.78 6.71
CA ASP A 57 -4.45 18.27 6.12
C ASP A 57 -5.62 18.43 7.10
N THR A 58 -6.77 18.80 6.56
CA THR A 58 -8.03 18.87 7.32
C THR A 58 -8.72 17.50 7.36
N ALA A 59 -9.67 17.32 8.28
CA ALA A 59 -10.45 16.08 8.39
C ALA A 59 -11.28 15.76 7.13
N ALA A 60 -11.46 16.73 6.22
CA ALA A 60 -12.19 16.58 4.96
C ALA A 60 -11.27 16.25 3.77
N THR A 61 -9.96 16.11 3.97
CA THR A 61 -9.01 15.78 2.90
C THR A 61 -9.13 14.30 2.52
N ILE A 62 -9.34 14.03 1.24
CA ILE A 62 -9.39 12.68 0.67
C ILE A 62 -8.04 12.39 0.00
N PHE A 63 -7.60 11.14 0.07
CA PHE A 63 -6.32 10.67 -0.47
C PHE A 63 -6.58 9.60 -1.51
N GLU A 64 -5.96 9.75 -2.66
CA GLU A 64 -5.98 8.78 -3.75
C GLU A 64 -4.58 8.59 -4.33
N GLU A 65 -4.32 7.42 -4.85
CA GLU A 65 -3.09 7.14 -5.59
C GLU A 65 -3.28 7.53 -7.05
N PHE A 66 -2.35 8.32 -7.59
CA PHE A 66 -2.32 8.67 -9.00
C PHE A 66 -0.88 8.57 -9.52
N GLN A 67 -0.63 7.76 -10.54
CA GLN A 67 0.69 7.61 -11.17
C GLN A 67 1.82 7.28 -10.17
N GLY A 68 1.53 6.43 -9.16
CA GLY A 68 2.51 6.04 -8.14
C GLY A 68 2.82 7.11 -7.08
N ASN A 69 2.11 8.22 -7.10
CA ASN A 69 2.22 9.34 -6.17
C ASN A 69 0.89 9.59 -5.45
N ILE A 70 0.88 10.53 -4.52
CA ILE A 70 -0.27 10.78 -3.66
C ILE A 70 -1.00 12.05 -4.09
N LEU A 71 -2.26 11.89 -4.49
CA LEU A 71 -3.19 12.99 -4.68
C LEU A 71 -3.99 13.22 -3.39
N LYS A 72 -3.96 14.43 -2.89
CA LYS A 72 -4.77 14.89 -1.76
C LYS A 72 -5.74 15.93 -2.29
N TYR A 73 -7.05 15.78 -2.05
CA TYR A 73 -8.01 16.76 -2.48
C TYR A 73 -9.08 17.02 -1.43
N SER A 74 -9.61 18.22 -1.43
CA SER A 74 -10.63 18.72 -0.53
C SER A 74 -11.55 19.70 -1.25
N ASN A 75 -12.45 20.34 -0.52
CA ASN A 75 -13.33 21.39 -1.07
C ASN A 75 -12.56 22.62 -1.58
N ASP A 76 -11.37 22.88 -1.04
CA ASP A 76 -10.61 24.11 -1.27
C ASP A 76 -9.48 23.93 -2.30
N GLY A 77 -9.20 22.69 -2.72
CA GLY A 77 -8.14 22.42 -3.69
C GLY A 77 -7.63 21.00 -3.70
N ALA A 78 -6.64 20.76 -4.56
CA ALA A 78 -5.92 19.53 -4.69
C ALA A 78 -4.41 19.74 -4.62
N LEU A 79 -3.73 18.86 -3.93
CA LEU A 79 -2.29 18.82 -3.75
C LEU A 79 -1.76 17.47 -4.24
N TYR A 80 -0.80 17.49 -5.13
CA TYR A 80 -0.13 16.28 -5.62
C TYR A 80 1.29 16.25 -5.09
N THR A 81 1.62 15.15 -4.41
CA THR A 81 2.91 14.97 -3.76
C THR A 81 3.52 13.64 -4.17
N ASP A 82 4.83 13.58 -4.15
CA ASP A 82 5.55 12.32 -4.30
C ASP A 82 5.44 11.43 -3.04
N THR A 83 6.09 10.29 -3.09
CA THR A 83 6.13 9.32 -1.98
C THR A 83 6.88 9.84 -0.74
N TYR A 84 7.68 10.89 -0.87
CA TYR A 84 8.38 11.57 0.23
C TYR A 84 7.59 12.77 0.77
N ASN A 85 6.35 12.97 0.27
CA ASN A 85 5.48 14.12 0.57
C ASN A 85 6.05 15.46 0.09
N GLU A 86 6.96 15.44 -0.91
CA GLU A 86 7.38 16.64 -1.61
C GLU A 86 6.30 17.06 -2.60
N ARG A 87 5.99 18.36 -2.62
CA ARG A 87 4.95 18.91 -3.47
C ARG A 87 5.38 18.94 -4.93
N ILE A 88 4.63 18.24 -5.78
CA ILE A 88 4.81 18.29 -7.23
C ILE A 88 4.02 19.48 -7.79
N TRP A 89 2.71 19.54 -7.48
CA TRP A 89 1.88 20.70 -7.82
C TRP A 89 0.75 20.91 -6.80
N ASN A 90 0.16 22.10 -6.84
CA ASN A 90 -0.98 22.47 -6.04
C ASN A 90 -1.98 23.24 -6.92
N GLN A 91 -3.26 22.87 -6.86
CA GLN A 91 -4.36 23.53 -7.55
C GLN A 91 -5.41 23.93 -6.55
N THR A 92 -5.66 25.24 -6.45
CA THR A 92 -6.74 25.78 -5.64
C THR A 92 -8.02 25.88 -6.46
N TYR A 93 -9.12 25.55 -5.84
CA TYR A 93 -10.50 25.72 -6.34
C TYR A 93 -11.44 25.81 -5.15
N GLU A 94 -12.69 26.13 -5.39
CA GLU A 94 -13.74 26.09 -4.38
C GLU A 94 -14.89 25.24 -4.94
N MET A 95 -15.09 24.06 -4.34
CA MET A 95 -16.10 23.09 -4.75
C MET A 95 -16.90 22.61 -3.55
N ALA A 96 -18.21 22.48 -3.74
CA ALA A 96 -19.09 21.99 -2.69
C ALA A 96 -18.96 20.47 -2.50
N LYS A 97 -18.77 19.72 -3.58
CA LYS A 97 -18.63 18.27 -3.57
C LYS A 97 -17.63 17.80 -4.62
N PRO A 98 -16.32 17.97 -4.37
CA PRO A 98 -15.30 17.52 -5.29
C PRO A 98 -15.37 16.00 -5.46
N THR A 99 -15.35 15.58 -6.70
CA THR A 99 -15.35 14.17 -7.09
C THR A 99 -14.29 14.00 -8.16
N ILE A 100 -13.62 12.87 -8.17
CA ILE A 100 -12.56 12.57 -9.12
C ILE A 100 -12.89 11.37 -10.00
N ASP A 101 -12.30 11.35 -11.17
CA ASP A 101 -12.19 10.17 -12.03
C ASP A 101 -10.79 10.19 -12.67
N MET A 102 -10.21 9.02 -12.86
CA MET A 102 -8.83 8.88 -13.31
C MET A 102 -8.75 7.85 -14.41
N CYS A 103 -7.96 8.14 -15.44
CA CYS A 103 -7.67 7.21 -16.51
C CYS A 103 -6.28 7.45 -17.05
N GLU A 104 -5.39 6.44 -16.88
CA GLU A 104 -3.99 6.50 -17.30
C GLU A 104 -3.28 7.76 -16.78
N ASP A 105 -2.86 8.66 -17.69
CA ASP A 105 -2.09 9.85 -17.37
C ASP A 105 -2.95 11.08 -16.99
N TYR A 106 -4.26 10.92 -17.04
CA TYR A 106 -5.20 12.01 -16.83
C TYR A 106 -6.06 11.78 -15.58
N LEU A 107 -6.31 12.86 -14.90
CA LEU A 107 -7.26 12.92 -13.81
C LEU A 107 -8.22 14.09 -14.05
N VAL A 108 -9.47 13.91 -13.69
CA VAL A 108 -10.48 14.98 -13.67
C VAL A 108 -10.99 15.17 -12.25
N ILE A 109 -11.03 16.41 -11.80
CA ILE A 109 -11.69 16.82 -10.57
C ILE A 109 -12.86 17.70 -10.95
N TYR A 110 -14.06 17.37 -10.49
CA TYR A 110 -15.27 18.11 -10.81
C TYR A 110 -16.16 18.30 -9.59
N ASP A 111 -16.89 19.40 -9.58
CA ASP A 111 -17.89 19.66 -8.54
C ASP A 111 -19.20 18.94 -8.88
N LYS A 112 -19.51 17.86 -8.15
CA LYS A 112 -20.77 17.14 -8.35
C LYS A 112 -21.95 18.01 -7.93
N LYS A 113 -22.85 18.29 -8.86
CA LYS A 113 -23.96 19.27 -8.80
C LYS A 113 -23.52 20.74 -8.86
N GLY A 114 -22.24 20.99 -9.08
CA GLY A 114 -21.69 22.28 -9.45
C GLY A 114 -21.49 22.42 -10.97
N THR A 115 -20.57 23.30 -11.36
CA THR A 115 -20.34 23.65 -12.79
C THR A 115 -18.86 23.59 -13.18
N GLN A 116 -17.97 23.32 -12.25
CA GLN A 116 -16.52 23.37 -12.47
C GLN A 116 -15.92 21.98 -12.73
N ILE A 117 -15.02 21.92 -13.71
CA ILE A 117 -14.26 20.73 -14.08
C ILE A 117 -12.80 21.12 -14.27
N TYR A 118 -11.89 20.45 -13.60
CA TYR A 118 -10.44 20.57 -13.78
C TYR A 118 -9.89 19.28 -14.36
N ILE A 119 -9.20 19.37 -15.50
CA ILE A 119 -8.50 18.24 -16.12
C ILE A 119 -7.03 18.43 -15.83
N MET A 120 -6.41 17.41 -15.26
CA MET A 120 -5.05 17.46 -14.76
C MET A 120 -4.25 16.24 -15.20
N THR A 121 -2.94 16.36 -15.10
CA THR A 121 -1.97 15.27 -15.27
C THR A 121 -1.00 15.26 -14.10
N SER A 122 -0.04 14.35 -14.11
CA SER A 122 1.10 14.39 -13.19
C SER A 122 1.93 15.68 -13.25
N GLN A 123 1.82 16.45 -14.36
CA GLN A 123 2.50 17.72 -14.56
C GLN A 123 1.71 18.93 -14.04
N GLY A 124 0.42 18.76 -13.70
CA GLY A 124 -0.46 19.81 -13.23
C GLY A 124 -1.69 20.02 -14.10
N LEU A 125 -2.26 21.22 -14.04
CA LEU A 125 -3.49 21.61 -14.74
C LEU A 125 -3.30 21.63 -16.26
N VAL A 126 -4.13 20.86 -16.96
CA VAL A 126 -4.21 20.88 -18.43
C VAL A 126 -5.31 21.81 -18.92
N SER A 127 -6.50 21.74 -18.31
CA SER A 127 -7.66 22.54 -18.69
C SER A 127 -8.62 22.74 -17.53
N ASN A 128 -9.29 23.88 -17.56
CA ASN A 128 -10.37 24.21 -16.66
C ASN A 128 -11.61 24.49 -17.52
N ILE A 129 -12.72 23.85 -17.21
CA ILE A 129 -13.98 23.96 -17.93
C ILE A 129 -15.06 24.38 -16.94
N GLU A 130 -15.82 25.42 -17.29
CA GLU A 130 -17.02 25.81 -16.56
C GLU A 130 -18.25 25.51 -17.42
N THR A 131 -19.15 24.70 -16.86
CA THR A 131 -20.38 24.31 -17.56
C THR A 131 -21.53 25.26 -17.20
N THR A 132 -22.48 25.42 -18.11
CA THR A 132 -23.69 26.23 -17.88
C THR A 132 -24.77 25.47 -17.11
N MET A 133 -24.63 24.16 -17.00
CA MET A 133 -25.56 23.29 -16.29
C MET A 133 -24.83 22.48 -15.22
N THR A 134 -25.56 22.03 -14.22
CA THR A 134 -25.01 21.22 -13.13
C THR A 134 -24.53 19.89 -13.64
N ILE A 135 -23.36 19.47 -13.12
CA ILE A 135 -22.68 18.25 -13.47
C ILE A 135 -23.17 17.10 -12.56
N GLU A 136 -23.69 16.05 -13.15
CA GLU A 136 -24.03 14.85 -12.40
C GLU A 136 -22.86 13.86 -12.33
N GLN A 137 -22.16 13.67 -13.44
CA GLN A 137 -21.01 12.79 -13.53
C GLN A 137 -20.10 13.21 -14.67
N VAL A 138 -18.78 13.08 -14.45
CA VAL A 138 -17.75 13.20 -15.47
C VAL A 138 -16.95 11.92 -15.46
N SER A 139 -16.64 11.40 -16.64
CA SER A 139 -15.69 10.29 -16.80
C SER A 139 -14.65 10.66 -17.82
N ILE A 140 -13.41 10.27 -17.55
CA ILE A 140 -12.28 10.44 -18.45
C ILE A 140 -11.86 9.10 -19.05
N ALA A 141 -11.56 9.09 -20.35
CA ALA A 141 -11.10 7.90 -21.05
C ALA A 141 -9.80 8.17 -21.79
N ALA A 142 -8.87 7.22 -21.75
CA ALA A 142 -7.63 7.29 -22.50
C ALA A 142 -7.82 6.85 -23.97
N PRO A 143 -6.93 7.28 -24.84
CA PRO A 143 -5.92 8.34 -24.78
C PRO A 143 -6.33 9.64 -25.45
N VAL A 144 -7.60 9.83 -25.89
CA VAL A 144 -8.02 11.01 -26.68
C VAL A 144 -9.50 11.34 -26.50
N SER A 145 -10.25 10.56 -25.77
CA SER A 145 -11.68 10.77 -25.68
C SER A 145 -12.00 11.75 -24.59
N TYR A 146 -12.37 12.91 -25.03
CA TYR A 146 -12.94 13.97 -24.24
C TYR A 146 -14.05 13.45 -23.33
N THR A 147 -14.08 13.98 -22.14
CA THR A 147 -15.09 13.82 -21.12
C THR A 147 -16.49 13.53 -21.69
N HIS A 148 -17.03 12.37 -21.33
CA HIS A 148 -18.46 12.13 -21.54
C HIS A 148 -19.22 12.88 -20.45
N LEU A 149 -19.75 14.04 -20.82
CA LEU A 149 -20.64 14.80 -19.97
C LEU A 149 -22.05 14.21 -20.12
N THR A 150 -22.49 13.42 -19.16
CA THR A 150 -23.90 13.00 -19.12
C THR A 150 -24.73 14.11 -18.51
N LEU A 151 -25.48 14.83 -19.36
CA LEU A 151 -26.51 15.77 -18.94
C LEU A 151 -27.78 14.98 -18.57
N PRO A 152 -28.49 15.37 -17.50
CA PRO A 152 -29.77 14.74 -17.21
C PRO A 152 -30.75 15.04 -18.34
N THR A 153 -31.16 14.02 -19.06
CA THR A 153 -32.30 14.08 -19.96
C THR A 153 -33.58 14.19 -19.13
N LYS A 154 -34.30 15.27 -19.31
CA LYS A 154 -35.68 15.41 -18.78
C LYS A 154 -36.62 14.42 -19.44
#